data_7d1adb1d74b9fe739aea04f0be5a6dcc
#
_entry.id   7d1adb1d74b9fe739aea04f0be5a6dcc
#
_cell.length_a   1.000
_cell.length_b   1.000
_cell.length_c   1.000
_cell.angle_alpha   90.00
_cell.angle_beta   90.00
_cell.angle_gamma   90.00
#
_symmetry.space_group_name_H-M   'P 1'
#
loop_
_entity.id
_entity.type
_entity.pdbx_description
1 polymer ?
#
loop_
_entity_poly.entity_id
_entity_poly.type
_entity_poly.pdbx_seq_one_letter_code
_entity_poly.pdbx_strand_id
1 'polypeptide(L)'
;MQAHVTARIEGDVDTVIASYSEDWRDSKGFSKDSLRDGHLEFTTGAMQADIQINLDAAETIVDGEHATFGPVVIDTEKGRITYSYKLRKEQDDVWRLIFTQTVNWEPFPMDEKTQAMKDAIDQLAMTVRSHREQLLTDPWRPGYHFTVPEGVAIPFDPNGAIFWQGRYHLFYIFQDTRSGIKSDHWGHVSSTDLFHWRHHPTGLLEGMYSGNCFLNKDGIPTMCYHQVDQGNAMAVALDDELNEWSKLDSNPITPDTREGDEHDGKYRSWDPFGWYDGNNYYAIFGGEYPAIAKSTSLDEPWHYVGDLFAHGVDGVAPDEDVSCADLFT
;
A
#
# COMPACT_ATOMS: atom_id res chain seq x y z
N MET A 1 -28.96 -8.83 2.43
CA MET A 1 -28.14 -7.65 2.14
C MET A 1 -28.68 -6.39 2.81
N GLN A 2 -29.96 -6.02 2.63
CA GLN A 2 -30.47 -4.77 3.25
C GLN A 2 -30.27 -4.74 4.78
N ALA A 3 -30.56 -5.86 5.48
CA ALA A 3 -30.31 -5.96 6.91
C ALA A 3 -28.82 -5.81 7.29
N HIS A 4 -27.93 -6.38 6.50
CA HIS A 4 -26.49 -6.22 6.69
C HIS A 4 -26.03 -4.76 6.53
N VAL A 5 -26.51 -4.10 5.47
CA VAL A 5 -26.21 -2.68 5.20
C VAL A 5 -26.76 -1.79 6.31
N THR A 6 -28.02 -2.01 6.72
CA THR A 6 -28.63 -1.27 7.83
C THR A 6 -27.86 -1.46 9.13
N ALA A 7 -27.51 -2.72 9.48
CA ALA A 7 -26.73 -3.03 10.67
C ALA A 7 -25.35 -2.35 10.67
N ARG A 8 -24.70 -2.25 9.51
CA ARG A 8 -23.42 -1.51 9.39
C ARG A 8 -23.59 -0.01 9.65
N ILE A 9 -24.64 0.59 9.12
CA ILE A 9 -24.95 2.02 9.34
C ILE A 9 -25.27 2.27 10.82
N GLU A 10 -26.02 1.37 11.44
CA GLU A 10 -26.44 1.49 12.85
C GLU A 10 -25.38 1.07 13.86
N GLY A 11 -24.26 0.48 13.40
CA GLY A 11 -23.19 0.00 14.27
C GLY A 11 -23.57 -1.28 15.03
N ASP A 12 -24.56 -2.03 14.54
CA ASP A 12 -24.97 -3.32 15.10
C ASP A 12 -23.98 -4.42 14.67
N VAL A 13 -22.90 -4.52 15.41
CA VAL A 13 -21.77 -5.44 15.18
C VAL A 13 -22.24 -6.90 15.15
N ASP A 14 -23.13 -7.29 16.06
CA ASP A 14 -23.60 -8.68 16.16
C ASP A 14 -24.39 -9.10 14.92
N THR A 15 -25.29 -8.24 14.43
CA THR A 15 -26.05 -8.49 13.20
C THR A 15 -25.12 -8.48 11.97
N VAL A 16 -24.14 -7.62 11.95
CA VAL A 16 -23.13 -7.60 10.87
C VAL A 16 -22.37 -8.91 10.85
N ILE A 17 -21.78 -9.34 11.97
CA ILE A 17 -21.03 -10.61 12.06
C ILE A 17 -21.91 -11.83 11.73
N ALA A 18 -23.17 -11.86 12.19
CA ALA A 18 -24.09 -12.94 11.89
C ALA A 18 -24.44 -13.09 10.40
N SER A 19 -24.27 -12.01 9.63
CA SER A 19 -24.51 -12.03 8.18
C SER A 19 -23.40 -12.68 7.36
N TYR A 20 -22.23 -12.94 7.97
CA TYR A 20 -21.11 -13.62 7.34
C TYR A 20 -21.13 -15.12 7.62
N SER A 21 -20.78 -15.92 6.62
CA SER A 21 -20.51 -17.36 6.79
C SER A 21 -19.22 -17.57 7.60
N GLU A 22 -19.05 -18.73 8.21
CA GLU A 22 -17.83 -19.05 8.96
C GLU A 22 -16.59 -19.13 8.05
N ASP A 23 -16.80 -19.49 6.78
CA ASP A 23 -15.75 -19.57 5.77
C ASP A 23 -15.64 -18.30 4.91
N TRP A 24 -16.25 -17.20 5.34
CA TRP A 24 -16.15 -15.94 4.61
C TRP A 24 -14.71 -15.42 4.52
N ARG A 25 -14.41 -14.86 3.35
CA ARG A 25 -13.18 -14.10 3.09
C ARG A 25 -13.51 -12.84 2.30
N ASP A 26 -12.63 -11.85 2.39
CA ASP A 26 -12.65 -10.74 1.45
C ASP A 26 -11.50 -10.84 0.44
N SER A 27 -11.46 -9.93 -0.52
CA SER A 27 -10.42 -9.86 -1.54
C SER A 27 -9.03 -9.52 -1.00
N LYS A 28 -8.94 -9.14 0.27
CA LYS A 28 -7.69 -8.86 0.99
C LYS A 28 -7.28 -9.99 1.94
N GLY A 29 -8.04 -11.09 1.96
CA GLY A 29 -7.80 -12.25 2.80
C GLY A 29 -8.32 -12.16 4.24
N PHE A 30 -9.06 -11.11 4.61
CA PHE A 30 -9.71 -11.05 5.93
C PHE A 30 -10.72 -12.18 6.10
N SER A 31 -10.69 -12.79 7.27
CA SER A 31 -11.64 -13.82 7.69
C SER A 31 -12.70 -13.27 8.63
N LYS A 32 -13.74 -14.07 8.88
CA LYS A 32 -14.74 -13.74 9.89
C LYS A 32 -14.15 -13.58 11.29
N ASP A 33 -13.11 -14.33 11.62
CA ASP A 33 -12.42 -14.21 12.90
C ASP A 33 -11.67 -12.88 12.99
N SER A 34 -11.02 -12.44 11.91
CA SER A 34 -10.41 -11.11 11.85
C SER A 34 -11.41 -9.98 12.12
N LEU A 35 -12.67 -10.15 11.71
CA LEU A 35 -13.73 -9.19 12.01
C LEU A 35 -14.09 -9.18 13.51
N ARG A 36 -14.07 -10.36 14.18
CA ARG A 36 -14.34 -10.46 15.62
C ARG A 36 -13.24 -9.84 16.48
N ASP A 37 -11.97 -9.91 16.05
CA ASP A 37 -10.79 -9.49 16.79
C ASP A 37 -10.54 -7.97 16.79
N GLY A 38 -11.53 -7.16 16.42
CA GLY A 38 -11.47 -5.71 16.53
C GLY A 38 -11.44 -4.95 15.21
N HIS A 39 -11.31 -5.63 14.07
CA HIS A 39 -11.35 -4.96 12.77
C HIS A 39 -12.72 -4.34 12.47
N LEU A 40 -13.78 -4.95 13.00
CA LEU A 40 -15.15 -4.44 12.85
C LEU A 40 -15.41 -3.21 13.73
N GLU A 41 -14.84 -3.13 14.93
CA GLU A 41 -14.91 -1.93 15.77
C GLU A 41 -14.19 -0.76 15.10
N PHE A 42 -13.06 -1.00 14.46
CA PHE A 42 -12.35 0.01 13.68
C PHE A 42 -13.16 0.44 12.45
N THR A 43 -13.76 -0.51 11.72
CA THR A 43 -14.53 -0.20 10.51
C THR A 43 -15.94 0.31 10.79
N THR A 44 -16.56 -0.02 11.93
CA THR A 44 -17.89 0.50 12.32
C THR A 44 -17.79 1.77 13.18
N GLY A 45 -16.87 1.85 14.11
CA GLY A 45 -16.72 3.00 15.02
C GLY A 45 -16.07 4.23 14.37
N ALA A 46 -15.06 4.04 13.54
CA ALA A 46 -14.41 5.13 12.80
C ALA A 46 -15.22 5.62 11.60
N MET A 47 -16.19 4.83 11.13
CA MET A 47 -16.99 5.11 9.95
C MET A 47 -18.39 5.68 10.24
N GLN A 48 -18.77 5.87 11.51
CA GLN A 48 -20.13 6.33 11.86
C GLN A 48 -20.44 7.77 11.43
N ALA A 49 -19.43 8.59 11.11
CA ALA A 49 -19.69 10.02 10.91
C ALA A 49 -20.21 10.37 9.50
N ASP A 50 -19.73 9.70 8.40
CA ASP A 50 -20.06 10.18 7.04
C ASP A 50 -20.03 9.09 5.94
N ILE A 51 -20.54 7.88 6.22
CA ILE A 51 -20.68 6.86 5.17
C ILE A 51 -21.99 7.01 4.44
N GLN A 52 -21.92 7.15 3.12
CA GLN A 52 -23.08 7.05 2.25
C GLN A 52 -23.01 5.75 1.45
N ILE A 53 -24.03 4.89 1.59
CA ILE A 53 -24.12 3.63 0.85
C ILE A 53 -25.18 3.79 -0.24
N ASN A 54 -24.75 3.61 -1.49
CA ASN A 54 -25.62 3.63 -2.65
C ASN A 54 -25.83 2.22 -3.20
N LEU A 55 -27.09 1.82 -3.34
CA LEU A 55 -27.53 0.52 -3.85
C LEU A 55 -28.31 0.64 -5.17
N ASP A 56 -28.43 1.85 -5.75
CA ASP A 56 -29.29 2.09 -6.91
C ASP A 56 -28.95 1.24 -8.13
N ALA A 57 -27.68 0.90 -8.30
CA ALA A 57 -27.19 0.03 -9.37
C ALA A 57 -27.01 -1.44 -8.94
N ALA A 58 -27.33 -1.77 -7.68
CA ALA A 58 -27.10 -3.10 -7.17
C ALA A 58 -28.15 -4.09 -7.65
N GLU A 59 -27.69 -5.18 -8.25
CA GLU A 59 -28.53 -6.28 -8.71
C GLU A 59 -28.23 -7.55 -7.92
N THR A 60 -29.25 -8.38 -7.75
CA THR A 60 -29.09 -9.71 -7.18
C THR A 60 -29.25 -10.76 -8.28
N ILE A 61 -28.23 -11.56 -8.49
CA ILE A 61 -28.28 -12.70 -9.41
C ILE A 61 -28.21 -13.98 -8.56
N VAL A 62 -29.26 -14.81 -8.63
CA VAL A 62 -29.36 -16.09 -7.90
C VAL A 62 -29.11 -17.25 -8.84
N ASP A 63 -28.21 -18.15 -8.44
CA ASP A 63 -27.93 -19.42 -9.12
C ASP A 63 -27.91 -20.56 -8.09
N GLY A 64 -29.04 -21.25 -7.97
CA GLY A 64 -29.23 -22.32 -6.99
C GLY A 64 -29.10 -21.85 -5.55
N GLU A 65 -28.13 -22.39 -4.83
CA GLU A 65 -27.79 -22.00 -3.44
C GLU A 65 -26.77 -20.89 -3.35
N HIS A 66 -26.34 -20.30 -4.48
CA HIS A 66 -25.42 -19.18 -4.55
C HIS A 66 -26.11 -17.94 -5.11
N ALA A 67 -25.64 -16.79 -4.72
CA ALA A 67 -26.05 -15.52 -5.28
C ALA A 67 -24.88 -14.54 -5.33
N THR A 68 -24.94 -13.61 -6.28
CA THR A 68 -24.10 -12.43 -6.30
C THR A 68 -24.96 -11.19 -6.05
N PHE A 69 -24.38 -10.20 -5.37
CA PHE A 69 -25.04 -8.92 -5.09
C PHE A 69 -24.04 -7.77 -5.30
N GLY A 70 -24.42 -6.81 -6.10
CA GLY A 70 -23.61 -5.61 -6.36
C GLY A 70 -23.89 -4.99 -7.72
N PRO A 71 -23.22 -3.90 -8.09
CA PRO A 71 -22.23 -3.20 -7.28
C PRO A 71 -22.86 -2.48 -6.08
N VAL A 72 -22.15 -2.46 -4.95
CA VAL A 72 -22.50 -1.64 -3.79
C VAL A 72 -21.45 -0.54 -3.69
N VAL A 73 -21.88 0.71 -3.82
CA VAL A 73 -20.99 1.86 -3.76
C VAL A 73 -21.06 2.49 -2.37
N ILE A 74 -19.89 2.66 -1.75
CA ILE A 74 -19.77 3.26 -0.43
C ILE A 74 -18.87 4.49 -0.56
N ASP A 75 -19.43 5.66 -0.28
CA ASP A 75 -18.66 6.89 -0.14
C ASP A 75 -18.19 7.03 1.32
N THR A 76 -16.90 7.24 1.50
CA THR A 76 -16.22 7.47 2.78
C THR A 76 -15.57 8.85 2.75
N GLU A 77 -15.02 9.30 3.86
CA GLU A 77 -14.20 10.53 3.88
C GLU A 77 -12.99 10.48 2.95
N LYS A 78 -12.45 9.29 2.67
CA LYS A 78 -11.20 9.09 1.92
C LYS A 78 -11.41 8.79 0.44
N GLY A 79 -12.61 8.38 0.05
CA GLY A 79 -12.87 7.99 -1.33
C GLY A 79 -14.11 7.13 -1.47
N ARG A 80 -14.33 6.70 -2.70
CA ARG A 80 -15.44 5.84 -3.10
C ARG A 80 -14.97 4.41 -3.28
N ILE A 81 -15.61 3.47 -2.57
CA ILE A 81 -15.33 2.04 -2.69
C ILE A 81 -16.51 1.37 -3.38
N THR A 82 -16.23 0.51 -4.34
CA THR A 82 -17.24 -0.34 -4.96
C THR A 82 -17.00 -1.78 -4.56
N TYR A 83 -18.01 -2.40 -3.97
CA TYR A 83 -17.99 -3.81 -3.57
C TYR A 83 -18.90 -4.67 -4.41
N SER A 84 -18.52 -5.93 -4.56
CA SER A 84 -19.38 -7.04 -5.00
C SER A 84 -19.33 -8.13 -3.94
N TYR A 85 -20.47 -8.77 -3.71
CA TYR A 85 -20.63 -9.79 -2.68
C TYR A 85 -21.04 -11.10 -3.30
N LYS A 86 -20.50 -12.21 -2.77
CA LYS A 86 -21.02 -13.55 -3.03
C LYS A 86 -21.70 -14.06 -1.78
N LEU A 87 -22.85 -14.67 -1.96
CA LEU A 87 -23.66 -15.24 -0.89
C LEU A 87 -23.90 -16.72 -1.16
N ARG A 88 -24.08 -17.46 -0.08
CA ARG A 88 -24.52 -18.86 -0.11
C ARG A 88 -25.69 -19.04 0.84
N LYS A 89 -26.69 -19.84 0.40
CA LYS A 89 -27.78 -20.27 1.23
C LYS A 89 -27.32 -21.47 2.06
N GLU A 90 -27.30 -21.33 3.37
CA GLU A 90 -26.81 -22.37 4.28
C GLU A 90 -27.91 -23.33 4.74
N GLN A 91 -27.52 -24.34 5.52
CA GLN A 91 -28.44 -25.41 5.94
C GLN A 91 -29.65 -24.93 6.77
N ASP A 92 -29.54 -23.77 7.41
CA ASP A 92 -30.59 -23.10 8.16
C ASP A 92 -31.52 -22.24 7.30
N ASP A 93 -31.42 -22.37 5.97
CA ASP A 93 -32.19 -21.62 4.97
C ASP A 93 -31.86 -20.10 4.93
N VAL A 94 -30.77 -19.67 5.57
CA VAL A 94 -30.33 -18.29 5.65
C VAL A 94 -29.22 -18.02 4.62
N TRP A 95 -29.32 -16.89 3.91
CA TRP A 95 -28.30 -16.41 3.01
C TRP A 95 -27.19 -15.70 3.78
N ARG A 96 -25.96 -16.19 3.66
CA ARG A 96 -24.78 -15.56 4.28
C ARG A 96 -23.74 -15.15 3.24
N LEU A 97 -23.01 -14.11 3.56
CA LEU A 97 -21.87 -13.66 2.79
C LEU A 97 -20.75 -14.69 2.89
N ILE A 98 -20.24 -15.15 1.76
CA ILE A 98 -19.09 -16.06 1.68
C ILE A 98 -17.85 -15.35 1.09
N PHE A 99 -18.05 -14.27 0.34
CA PHE A 99 -16.95 -13.50 -0.22
C PHE A 99 -17.35 -12.03 -0.42
N THR A 100 -16.40 -11.13 -0.12
CA THR A 100 -16.51 -9.69 -0.40
C THR A 100 -15.36 -9.28 -1.29
N GLN A 101 -15.66 -8.77 -2.47
CA GLN A 101 -14.66 -8.28 -3.42
C GLN A 101 -14.69 -6.76 -3.47
N THR A 102 -13.56 -6.11 -3.31
CA THR A 102 -13.36 -4.73 -3.73
C THR A 102 -13.22 -4.72 -5.24
N VAL A 103 -14.18 -4.10 -5.92
CA VAL A 103 -14.22 -4.00 -7.39
C VAL A 103 -13.44 -2.78 -7.85
N ASN A 104 -13.60 -1.66 -7.13
CA ASN A 104 -12.95 -0.40 -7.45
C ASN A 104 -12.74 0.43 -6.18
N TRP A 105 -11.67 1.20 -6.16
CA TRP A 105 -11.38 2.23 -5.18
C TRP A 105 -11.03 3.52 -5.92
N GLU A 106 -11.83 4.56 -5.72
CA GLU A 106 -11.60 5.90 -6.24
C GLU A 106 -11.29 6.82 -5.05
N PRO A 107 -10.03 7.17 -4.80
CA PRO A 107 -9.71 8.14 -3.76
C PRO A 107 -10.33 9.49 -4.13
N PHE A 108 -10.92 10.17 -3.15
CA PHE A 108 -11.29 11.55 -3.36
C PHE A 108 -10.03 12.42 -3.46
N PRO A 109 -10.10 13.55 -4.16
CA PRO A 109 -9.03 14.53 -4.12
C PRO A 109 -8.65 14.77 -2.66
N MET A 110 -7.36 14.87 -2.41
CA MET A 110 -6.85 15.16 -1.07
C MET A 110 -7.62 16.33 -0.49
N ASP A 111 -8.22 16.16 0.69
CA ASP A 111 -8.93 17.25 1.33
C ASP A 111 -7.99 18.42 1.65
N GLU A 112 -8.56 19.62 1.79
CA GLU A 112 -7.77 20.83 2.05
C GLU A 112 -6.86 20.69 3.29
N LYS A 113 -7.28 19.92 4.30
CA LYS A 113 -6.51 19.69 5.52
C LYS A 113 -5.30 18.81 5.25
N THR A 114 -5.48 17.72 4.53
CA THR A 114 -4.40 16.80 4.14
C THR A 114 -3.41 17.50 3.21
N GLN A 115 -3.90 18.29 2.23
CA GLN A 115 -3.04 19.08 1.37
C GLN A 115 -2.27 20.14 2.15
N ALA A 116 -2.93 20.86 3.06
CA ALA A 116 -2.27 21.86 3.92
C ALA A 116 -1.22 21.22 4.84
N MET A 117 -1.47 19.99 5.30
CA MET A 117 -0.50 19.23 6.09
C MET A 117 0.71 18.83 5.27
N LYS A 118 0.51 18.33 4.05
CA LYS A 118 1.60 18.07 3.09
C LYS A 118 2.42 19.34 2.86
N ASP A 119 1.76 20.45 2.51
CA ASP A 119 2.43 21.72 2.24
C ASP A 119 3.23 22.22 3.45
N ALA A 120 2.70 22.03 4.68
CA ALA A 120 3.40 22.37 5.91
C ALA A 120 4.64 21.50 6.14
N ILE A 121 4.59 20.19 5.85
CA ILE A 121 5.73 19.28 5.94
C ILE A 121 6.80 19.71 4.94
N ASP A 122 6.42 19.93 3.69
CA ASP A 122 7.32 20.30 2.62
C ASP A 122 7.95 21.68 2.88
N GLN A 123 7.16 22.64 3.35
CA GLN A 123 7.68 23.95 3.76
C GLN A 123 8.67 23.84 4.91
N LEU A 124 8.39 22.99 5.90
CA LEU A 124 9.28 22.79 7.03
C LEU A 124 10.56 22.08 6.59
N ALA A 125 10.48 21.06 5.73
CA ALA A 125 11.65 20.41 5.14
C ALA A 125 12.55 21.41 4.41
N MET A 126 11.96 22.40 3.74
CA MET A 126 12.71 23.48 3.07
C MET A 126 13.29 24.52 4.05
N THR A 127 12.56 24.84 5.12
CA THR A 127 12.98 25.88 6.09
C THR A 127 14.03 25.42 7.09
N VAL A 128 14.12 24.13 7.42
CA VAL A 128 15.20 23.60 8.28
C VAL A 128 16.55 23.53 7.57
N ARG A 129 16.61 23.93 6.30
CA ARG A 129 17.87 24.00 5.56
C ARG A 129 18.90 24.86 6.26
N SER A 130 18.53 26.01 6.79
CA SER A 130 19.42 26.91 7.53
C SER A 130 19.92 26.29 8.84
N HIS A 131 19.05 25.57 9.57
CA HIS A 131 19.45 24.84 10.77
C HIS A 131 20.43 23.71 10.42
N ARG A 132 20.17 23.03 9.34
CA ARG A 132 21.08 22.00 8.82
C ARG A 132 22.44 22.53 8.42
N GLU A 133 22.49 23.71 7.78
CA GLU A 133 23.74 24.39 7.48
C GLU A 133 24.54 24.71 8.75
N GLN A 134 23.86 25.08 9.84
CA GLN A 134 24.49 25.25 11.16
C GLN A 134 25.03 23.93 11.71
N LEU A 135 24.28 22.85 11.61
CA LEU A 135 24.72 21.51 12.02
C LEU A 135 25.94 21.04 11.23
N LEU A 136 26.06 21.41 9.96
CA LEU A 136 27.23 21.08 9.12
C LEU A 136 28.50 21.82 9.56
N THR A 137 28.40 22.85 10.39
CA THR A 137 29.55 23.51 10.99
C THR A 137 30.08 22.82 12.25
N ASP A 138 29.39 21.82 12.77
CA ASP A 138 29.86 21.03 13.89
C ASP A 138 31.05 20.15 13.48
N PRO A 139 32.26 20.42 14.01
CA PRO A 139 33.47 19.71 13.61
C PRO A 139 33.49 18.22 13.99
N TRP A 140 32.57 17.80 14.87
CA TRP A 140 32.46 16.40 15.33
C TRP A 140 31.45 15.60 14.53
N ARG A 141 30.65 16.27 13.71
CA ARG A 141 29.63 15.61 12.90
C ARG A 141 30.25 15.06 11.62
N PRO A 142 29.96 13.77 11.26
CA PRO A 142 30.32 13.26 9.95
C PRO A 142 29.67 14.09 8.84
N GLY A 143 30.48 14.72 7.97
CA GLY A 143 30.02 15.70 6.98
C GLY A 143 29.16 15.10 5.86
N TYR A 144 29.16 13.78 5.73
CA TYR A 144 28.40 13.05 4.71
C TYR A 144 27.05 12.49 5.21
N HIS A 145 26.72 12.69 6.49
CA HIS A 145 25.45 12.20 7.00
C HIS A 145 24.29 13.08 6.57
N PHE A 146 23.34 12.48 5.88
CA PHE A 146 22.04 13.07 5.63
C PHE A 146 21.24 13.18 6.95
N THR A 147 20.49 14.26 7.12
CA THR A 147 19.61 14.46 8.28
C THR A 147 18.27 14.94 7.77
N VAL A 148 17.21 14.22 8.16
CA VAL A 148 15.84 14.64 7.90
C VAL A 148 15.42 15.82 8.78
N PRO A 149 14.31 16.51 8.47
CA PRO A 149 13.75 17.58 9.31
C PRO A 149 13.47 17.08 10.72
N GLU A 150 14.18 17.64 11.71
CA GLU A 150 13.98 17.27 13.11
C GLU A 150 12.66 17.83 13.65
N GLY A 151 12.05 17.10 14.60
CA GLY A 151 10.84 17.51 15.30
C GLY A 151 9.52 17.37 14.54
N VAL A 152 9.57 16.94 13.28
CA VAL A 152 8.36 16.74 12.44
C VAL A 152 8.26 15.34 11.87
N ALA A 153 9.35 14.58 11.85
CA ALA A 153 9.41 13.27 11.24
C ALA A 153 10.19 12.30 12.12
N ILE A 154 9.77 11.05 12.13
CA ILE A 154 10.55 9.93 12.62
C ILE A 154 11.06 9.22 11.37
N PRO A 155 12.33 9.42 10.98
CA PRO A 155 12.87 8.78 9.78
C PRO A 155 13.25 7.35 10.07
N PHE A 156 13.06 6.50 9.06
CA PHE A 156 13.65 5.17 9.00
C PHE A 156 13.88 4.80 7.53
N ASP A 157 14.18 3.64 7.19
CA ASP A 157 14.52 3.05 5.91
C ASP A 157 14.77 3.98 4.72
N PRO A 158 16.02 4.09 4.21
CA PRO A 158 16.28 4.69 2.92
C PRO A 158 15.74 3.78 1.81
N ASN A 159 15.11 4.39 0.80
CA ASN A 159 14.45 3.68 -0.29
C ASN A 159 14.69 4.33 -1.63
N GLY A 160 14.34 3.64 -2.71
CA GLY A 160 14.17 4.19 -4.03
C GLY A 160 15.38 4.98 -4.56
N ALA A 161 16.61 4.56 -4.20
CA ALA A 161 17.81 5.22 -4.69
C ALA A 161 17.92 5.07 -6.22
N ILE A 162 18.14 6.21 -6.93
CA ILE A 162 18.35 6.21 -8.38
C ILE A 162 19.25 7.37 -8.80
N PHE A 163 20.12 7.13 -9.80
CA PHE A 163 20.84 8.22 -10.47
C PHE A 163 20.03 8.65 -11.68
N TRP A 164 19.55 9.90 -11.67
CA TRP A 164 18.69 10.46 -12.69
C TRP A 164 19.00 11.91 -12.96
N GLN A 165 19.03 12.32 -14.24
CA GLN A 165 19.29 13.69 -14.67
C GLN A 165 20.53 14.33 -14.01
N GLY A 166 21.61 13.54 -13.85
CA GLY A 166 22.87 13.99 -13.26
C GLY A 166 22.87 14.14 -11.74
N ARG A 167 21.88 13.59 -11.06
CA ARG A 167 21.76 13.63 -9.59
C ARG A 167 21.49 12.24 -9.03
N TYR A 168 21.99 11.99 -7.84
CA TYR A 168 21.62 10.87 -6.99
C TYR A 168 20.35 11.26 -6.23
N HIS A 169 19.25 10.60 -6.51
CA HIS A 169 17.99 10.74 -5.76
C HIS A 169 17.93 9.64 -4.72
N LEU A 170 17.45 9.99 -3.54
CA LEU A 170 17.21 9.08 -2.43
C LEU A 170 15.86 9.43 -1.82
N PHE A 171 15.05 8.41 -1.62
CA PHE A 171 13.83 8.52 -0.84
C PHE A 171 14.05 7.86 0.51
N TYR A 172 13.20 8.18 1.47
CA TYR A 172 13.25 7.62 2.81
C TYR A 172 11.88 7.63 3.44
N ILE A 173 11.57 6.60 4.21
CA ILE A 173 10.32 6.57 4.97
C ILE A 173 10.44 7.55 6.14
N PHE A 174 9.38 8.30 6.38
CA PHE A 174 9.21 9.05 7.61
C PHE A 174 7.77 8.99 8.09
N GLN A 175 7.59 9.07 9.42
CA GLN A 175 6.28 9.08 10.05
C GLN A 175 5.93 10.49 10.50
N ASP A 176 4.78 11.00 10.04
CA ASP A 176 4.21 12.23 10.57
C ASP A 176 3.18 11.91 11.66
N THR A 177 3.44 12.40 12.86
CA THR A 177 2.56 12.21 14.01
C THR A 177 1.80 13.47 14.41
N ARG A 178 1.93 14.56 13.67
CA ARG A 178 1.34 15.87 14.04
C ARG A 178 -0.18 15.88 14.02
N SER A 179 -0.77 15.05 13.17
CA SER A 179 -2.23 14.88 13.11
C SER A 179 -2.81 14.02 14.23
N GLY A 180 -1.94 13.39 15.04
CA GLY A 180 -2.34 12.35 16.01
C GLY A 180 -2.60 10.99 15.38
N ILE A 181 -2.45 10.87 14.05
CA ILE A 181 -2.54 9.61 13.29
C ILE A 181 -1.14 9.32 12.77
N LYS A 182 -0.64 8.11 13.04
CA LYS A 182 0.61 7.63 12.46
C LYS A 182 0.40 7.42 10.95
N SER A 183 1.20 8.08 10.14
CA SER A 183 1.18 7.95 8.70
C SER A 183 2.61 7.87 8.17
N ASP A 184 2.85 6.92 7.28
CA ASP A 184 4.14 6.69 6.64
C ASP A 184 4.17 7.36 5.27
N HIS A 185 5.25 8.06 4.96
CA HIS A 185 5.44 8.79 3.72
C HIS A 185 6.84 8.57 3.18
N TRP A 186 7.03 8.78 1.88
CA TRP A 186 8.36 8.83 1.29
C TRP A 186 8.81 10.27 1.12
N GLY A 187 9.74 10.71 1.97
CA GLY A 187 10.49 11.94 1.80
C GLY A 187 11.48 11.81 0.63
N HIS A 188 11.89 12.94 0.05
CA HIS A 188 12.73 12.96 -1.13
C HIS A 188 13.90 13.93 -0.97
N VAL A 189 15.10 13.46 -1.29
CA VAL A 189 16.32 14.29 -1.37
C VAL A 189 17.12 13.94 -2.60
N SER A 190 17.92 14.90 -3.08
CA SER A 190 18.88 14.62 -4.16
C SER A 190 20.22 15.29 -3.94
N SER A 191 21.27 14.71 -4.52
CA SER A 191 22.65 15.21 -4.44
C SER A 191 23.38 15.02 -5.77
N THR A 192 24.34 15.89 -6.07
CA THR A 192 25.28 15.72 -7.19
C THR A 192 26.57 15.04 -6.78
N ASP A 193 26.85 14.93 -5.47
CA ASP A 193 28.14 14.50 -4.93
C ASP A 193 28.03 13.55 -3.73
N LEU A 194 26.80 13.18 -3.31
CA LEU A 194 26.47 12.36 -2.14
C LEU A 194 26.82 13.01 -0.78
N PHE A 195 27.32 14.24 -0.77
CA PHE A 195 27.67 14.97 0.44
C PHE A 195 26.70 16.13 0.71
N HIS A 196 26.28 16.82 -0.36
CA HIS A 196 25.40 17.99 -0.28
C HIS A 196 24.02 17.61 -0.80
N TRP A 197 23.06 17.51 0.11
CA TRP A 197 21.70 17.06 -0.20
C TRP A 197 20.73 18.25 -0.29
N ARG A 198 19.95 18.26 -1.36
CA ARG A 198 18.79 19.14 -1.54
C ARG A 198 17.55 18.41 -1.13
N HIS A 199 16.68 19.03 -0.32
CA HIS A 199 15.35 18.55 -0.03
C HIS A 199 14.40 18.88 -1.17
N HIS A 200 13.51 17.95 -1.44
CA HIS A 200 12.41 18.04 -2.38
C HIS A 200 11.07 17.93 -1.65
N PRO A 201 9.92 18.21 -2.32
CA PRO A 201 8.61 17.85 -1.82
C PRO A 201 8.51 16.36 -1.50
N THR A 202 7.59 16.02 -0.61
CA THR A 202 7.29 14.61 -0.28
C THR A 202 6.87 13.85 -1.53
N GLY A 203 7.57 12.76 -1.85
CA GLY A 203 7.36 12.01 -3.09
C GLY A 203 6.07 11.21 -3.08
N LEU A 204 5.90 10.32 -2.11
CA LEU A 204 4.70 9.51 -1.95
C LEU A 204 4.07 9.71 -0.57
N LEU A 205 2.75 9.79 -0.53
CA LEU A 205 1.97 10.00 0.69
C LEU A 205 1.19 8.76 1.07
N GLU A 206 1.05 8.57 2.39
CA GLU A 206 0.19 7.62 3.09
C GLU A 206 0.51 6.14 2.90
N GLY A 207 0.93 5.51 3.98
CA GLY A 207 1.01 4.07 4.11
C GLY A 207 2.05 3.39 3.23
N MET A 208 3.18 4.07 2.90
CA MET A 208 4.26 3.49 2.11
C MET A 208 5.34 2.90 3.01
N TYR A 209 5.70 1.64 2.76
CA TYR A 209 6.88 1.01 3.30
C TYR A 209 7.96 0.80 2.24
N SER A 210 8.97 -0.01 2.55
CA SER A 210 10.20 -0.12 1.77
C SER A 210 9.97 -0.53 0.32
N GLY A 211 10.98 -0.24 -0.51
CA GLY A 211 10.98 -0.54 -1.93
C GLY A 211 12.13 0.12 -2.67
N ASN A 212 12.11 0.05 -4.00
CA ASN A 212 13.16 0.60 -4.85
C ASN A 212 12.62 1.53 -5.94
N CYS A 213 13.55 2.13 -6.71
CA CYS A 213 13.25 2.86 -7.93
C CYS A 213 14.10 2.29 -9.08
N PHE A 214 13.48 2.11 -10.24
CA PHE A 214 14.14 1.58 -11.45
C PHE A 214 13.64 2.32 -12.70
N LEU A 215 14.30 2.10 -13.84
CA LEU A 215 13.83 2.64 -15.11
C LEU A 215 12.89 1.63 -15.80
N ASN A 216 11.68 2.08 -16.15
CA ASN A 216 10.74 1.27 -16.91
C ASN A 216 11.15 1.14 -18.39
N LYS A 217 10.34 0.47 -19.22
CA LYS A 217 10.61 0.25 -20.65
C LYS A 217 10.79 1.55 -21.45
N ASP A 218 10.20 2.64 -21.00
CA ASP A 218 10.24 3.95 -21.64
C ASP A 218 11.38 4.83 -21.09
N GLY A 219 12.21 4.27 -20.20
CA GLY A 219 13.31 4.96 -19.53
C GLY A 219 12.84 5.95 -18.46
N ILE A 220 11.62 5.81 -17.96
CA ILE A 220 11.03 6.69 -16.94
C ILE A 220 11.23 6.05 -15.57
N PRO A 221 11.71 6.80 -14.55
CA PRO A 221 11.80 6.33 -13.20
C PRO A 221 10.46 5.81 -12.65
N THR A 222 10.48 4.62 -12.10
CA THR A 222 9.30 3.91 -11.59
C THR A 222 9.62 3.36 -10.22
N MET A 223 8.82 3.70 -9.23
CA MET A 223 8.92 3.16 -7.87
C MET A 223 8.18 1.83 -7.78
N CYS A 224 8.77 0.87 -7.06
CA CYS A 224 8.11 -0.33 -6.58
C CYS A 224 8.20 -0.31 -5.07
N TYR A 225 7.07 -0.36 -4.36
CA TYR A 225 7.00 -0.14 -2.92
C TYR A 225 5.89 -0.97 -2.29
N HIS A 226 5.99 -1.20 -0.97
CA HIS A 226 4.89 -1.81 -0.24
C HIS A 226 3.87 -0.74 0.17
N GLN A 227 2.64 -0.90 -0.28
CA GLN A 227 1.50 -0.09 0.15
C GLN A 227 0.82 -0.81 1.32
N VAL A 228 0.86 -0.20 2.50
CA VAL A 228 0.27 -0.78 3.72
C VAL A 228 -1.19 -1.17 3.51
N ASP A 229 -1.57 -2.35 3.98
CA ASP A 229 -2.89 -2.96 3.87
C ASP A 229 -3.38 -3.29 2.43
N GLN A 230 -2.53 -3.14 1.42
CA GLN A 230 -2.88 -3.44 0.04
C GLN A 230 -1.95 -4.46 -0.62
N GLY A 231 -0.67 -4.39 -0.33
CA GLY A 231 0.37 -5.19 -0.96
C GLY A 231 1.37 -4.34 -1.74
N ASN A 232 2.17 -4.97 -2.60
CA ASN A 232 3.16 -4.25 -3.36
C ASN A 232 2.52 -3.47 -4.51
N ALA A 233 3.02 -2.27 -4.73
CA ALA A 233 2.46 -1.31 -5.66
C ALA A 233 3.56 -0.60 -6.45
N MET A 234 3.19 0.08 -7.53
CA MET A 234 4.11 0.89 -8.34
C MET A 234 3.57 2.29 -8.60
N ALA A 235 4.50 3.22 -8.80
CA ALA A 235 4.20 4.58 -9.24
C ALA A 235 5.24 5.03 -10.27
N VAL A 236 4.80 5.79 -11.29
CA VAL A 236 5.64 6.30 -12.37
C VAL A 236 5.86 7.79 -12.19
N ALA A 237 7.10 8.25 -12.39
CA ALA A 237 7.44 9.68 -12.31
C ALA A 237 6.70 10.49 -13.37
N LEU A 238 6.22 11.67 -12.99
CA LEU A 238 5.56 12.62 -13.89
C LEU A 238 6.44 13.80 -14.28
N ASP A 239 7.56 14.01 -13.59
CA ASP A 239 8.49 15.09 -13.86
C ASP A 239 9.96 14.65 -13.70
N ASP A 240 10.88 15.43 -14.30
CA ASP A 240 12.32 15.13 -14.29
C ASP A 240 12.99 15.34 -12.93
N GLU A 241 12.39 16.10 -12.03
CA GLU A 241 12.90 16.31 -10.66
C GLU A 241 12.43 15.23 -9.67
N LEU A 242 11.59 14.31 -10.11
CA LEU A 242 10.98 13.21 -9.33
C LEU A 242 10.17 13.72 -8.12
N ASN A 243 9.46 14.82 -8.29
CA ASN A 243 8.62 15.41 -7.26
C ASN A 243 7.17 14.92 -7.33
N GLU A 244 6.72 14.53 -8.53
CA GLU A 244 5.35 14.11 -8.76
C GLU A 244 5.31 12.67 -9.31
N TRP A 245 4.37 11.87 -8.79
CA TRP A 245 4.25 10.45 -9.10
C TRP A 245 2.82 10.06 -9.36
N SER A 246 2.59 9.25 -10.37
CA SER A 246 1.30 8.61 -10.67
C SER A 246 1.31 7.16 -10.20
N LYS A 247 0.47 6.83 -9.24
CA LYS A 247 0.21 5.44 -8.84
C LYS A 247 -0.51 4.72 -9.97
N LEU A 248 -0.15 3.47 -10.25
CA LEU A 248 -0.78 2.68 -11.30
C LEU A 248 -2.21 2.29 -10.92
N ASP A 249 -3.12 2.32 -11.88
CA ASP A 249 -4.48 1.82 -11.71
C ASP A 249 -4.53 0.29 -11.47
N SER A 250 -3.51 -0.42 -11.93
CA SER A 250 -3.34 -1.87 -11.75
C SER A 250 -2.87 -2.29 -10.36
N ASN A 251 -2.58 -1.32 -9.46
CA ASN A 251 -2.15 -1.66 -8.09
C ASN A 251 -3.28 -2.35 -7.29
N PRO A 252 -2.94 -3.25 -6.36
CA PRO A 252 -1.59 -3.75 -6.07
C PRO A 252 -1.10 -4.75 -7.12
N ILE A 253 0.20 -4.71 -7.43
CA ILE A 253 0.84 -5.65 -8.37
C ILE A 253 0.93 -7.06 -7.77
N THR A 254 1.10 -7.16 -6.47
CA THR A 254 0.97 -8.38 -5.66
C THR A 254 0.17 -8.03 -4.41
N PRO A 255 -1.07 -8.54 -4.26
CA PRO A 255 -1.90 -8.23 -3.11
C PRO A 255 -1.28 -8.79 -1.81
N ASP A 256 -1.62 -8.17 -0.68
CA ASP A 256 -1.31 -8.73 0.63
C ASP A 256 -1.88 -10.14 0.74
N THR A 257 -1.06 -11.05 1.29
CA THR A 257 -1.47 -12.42 1.54
C THR A 257 -1.85 -12.60 3.01
N ARG A 258 -2.94 -13.34 3.23
CA ARG A 258 -3.47 -13.64 4.56
C ARG A 258 -3.89 -15.08 4.62
N GLU A 259 -4.03 -15.60 5.84
CA GLU A 259 -4.47 -16.97 6.06
C GLU A 259 -5.77 -17.29 5.32
N GLY A 260 -5.72 -18.30 4.47
CA GLY A 260 -6.84 -18.84 3.69
C GLY A 260 -7.10 -18.17 2.33
N ASP A 261 -6.27 -17.22 1.87
CA ASP A 261 -6.35 -16.71 0.50
C ASP A 261 -5.66 -17.64 -0.54
N GLU A 262 -5.72 -17.30 -1.83
CA GLU A 262 -5.13 -18.10 -2.91
C GLU A 262 -3.61 -18.29 -2.77
N HIS A 263 -2.94 -17.34 -2.17
CA HIS A 263 -1.48 -17.30 -2.05
C HIS A 263 -0.98 -17.56 -0.64
N ASP A 264 -1.88 -17.92 0.28
CA ASP A 264 -1.52 -18.26 1.65
C ASP A 264 -0.41 -19.31 1.70
N GLY A 265 0.65 -19.00 2.46
CA GLY A 265 1.85 -19.83 2.55
C GLY A 265 2.71 -19.92 1.28
N LYS A 266 2.37 -19.19 0.21
CA LYS A 266 3.19 -19.12 -1.01
C LYS A 266 4.14 -17.93 -1.00
N TYR A 267 3.69 -16.80 -0.51
CA TYR A 267 4.51 -15.60 -0.35
C TYR A 267 3.87 -14.62 0.64
N ARG A 268 4.66 -13.71 1.15
CA ARG A 268 4.20 -12.48 1.78
C ARG A 268 4.49 -11.31 0.85
N SER A 269 3.49 -10.47 0.59
CA SER A 269 3.68 -9.27 -0.22
C SER A 269 4.34 -8.18 0.61
N TRP A 270 5.70 -8.11 0.60
CA TRP A 270 6.47 -7.24 1.48
C TRP A 270 7.75 -6.75 0.81
N ASP A 271 8.17 -5.51 1.09
CA ASP A 271 9.44 -4.88 0.71
C ASP A 271 9.93 -5.26 -0.69
N PRO A 272 9.26 -4.84 -1.77
CA PRO A 272 9.56 -5.30 -3.11
C PRO A 272 10.80 -4.63 -3.70
N PHE A 273 11.46 -5.33 -4.61
CA PHE A 273 12.44 -4.80 -5.55
C PHE A 273 11.97 -5.06 -6.98
N GLY A 274 11.61 -3.98 -7.69
CA GLY A 274 11.15 -4.05 -9.08
C GLY A 274 12.26 -3.78 -10.09
N TRP A 275 12.20 -4.41 -11.26
CA TRP A 275 13.08 -4.12 -12.40
C TRP A 275 12.43 -4.47 -13.74
N TYR A 276 13.04 -3.97 -14.81
CA TYR A 276 12.71 -4.30 -16.19
C TYR A 276 13.92 -4.95 -16.87
N ASP A 277 13.76 -6.15 -17.46
CA ASP A 277 14.85 -6.91 -18.07
C ASP A 277 15.06 -6.63 -19.58
N GLY A 278 14.29 -5.70 -20.14
CA GLY A 278 14.25 -5.42 -21.59
C GLY A 278 13.06 -6.07 -22.29
N ASN A 279 12.36 -7.01 -21.65
CA ASN A 279 11.19 -7.70 -22.20
C ASN A 279 10.02 -7.72 -21.23
N ASN A 280 10.28 -7.95 -19.96
CA ASN A 280 9.26 -8.08 -18.91
C ASN A 280 9.64 -7.26 -17.69
N TYR A 281 8.63 -6.93 -16.91
CA TYR A 281 8.77 -6.41 -15.57
C TYR A 281 8.79 -7.58 -14.58
N TYR A 282 9.60 -7.44 -13.57
CA TYR A 282 9.70 -8.37 -12.45
C TYR A 282 9.65 -7.61 -11.14
N ALA A 283 9.19 -8.29 -10.11
CA ALA A 283 9.36 -7.88 -8.73
C ALA A 283 9.73 -9.10 -7.90
N ILE A 284 10.85 -9.01 -7.15
CA ILE A 284 11.08 -9.87 -5.99
C ILE A 284 10.48 -9.18 -4.79
N PHE A 285 9.99 -9.92 -3.86
CA PHE A 285 9.43 -9.39 -2.63
C PHE A 285 9.76 -10.33 -1.49
N GLY A 286 9.99 -9.74 -0.34
CA GLY A 286 10.54 -10.38 0.82
C GLY A 286 9.50 -10.71 1.87
N GLY A 287 9.94 -10.67 3.11
CA GLY A 287 9.23 -11.23 4.22
C GLY A 287 9.41 -12.73 4.29
N GLU A 288 8.52 -13.39 4.98
CA GLU A 288 8.42 -14.86 4.96
C GLU A 288 8.05 -15.33 3.55
N TYR A 289 8.66 -16.40 3.08
CA TYR A 289 8.44 -16.97 1.74
C TYR A 289 8.75 -15.99 0.59
N PRO A 290 10.01 -15.54 0.47
CA PRO A 290 10.38 -14.58 -0.58
C PRO A 290 10.10 -15.17 -1.97
N ALA A 291 9.55 -14.34 -2.85
CA ALA A 291 9.00 -14.79 -4.11
C ALA A 291 9.27 -13.83 -5.27
N ILE A 292 8.93 -14.26 -6.48
CA ILE A 292 9.06 -13.50 -7.71
C ILE A 292 7.70 -13.43 -8.41
N ALA A 293 7.32 -12.22 -8.83
CA ALA A 293 6.24 -11.99 -9.76
C ALA A 293 6.74 -11.32 -11.03
N LYS A 294 5.99 -11.44 -12.13
CA LYS A 294 6.29 -10.77 -13.40
C LYS A 294 5.04 -10.32 -14.13
N SER A 295 5.22 -9.30 -14.98
CA SER A 295 4.25 -8.88 -15.99
C SER A 295 4.93 -8.47 -17.29
N THR A 296 4.19 -8.45 -18.39
CA THR A 296 4.64 -7.94 -19.69
C THR A 296 4.50 -6.43 -19.82
N SER A 297 3.67 -5.82 -18.98
CA SER A 297 3.40 -4.38 -18.93
C SER A 297 3.07 -3.95 -17.51
N LEU A 298 3.26 -2.66 -17.20
CA LEU A 298 2.84 -2.09 -15.92
C LEU A 298 1.31 -2.09 -15.75
N ASP A 299 0.56 -2.04 -16.85
CA ASP A 299 -0.91 -2.00 -16.86
C ASP A 299 -1.57 -3.38 -16.91
N GLU A 300 -0.77 -4.45 -17.09
CA GLU A 300 -1.26 -5.82 -17.19
C GLU A 300 -1.16 -6.54 -15.83
N PRO A 301 -1.97 -7.59 -15.61
CA PRO A 301 -1.89 -8.39 -14.39
C PRO A 301 -0.51 -8.97 -14.16
N TRP A 302 -0.08 -8.94 -12.92
CA TRP A 302 1.14 -9.59 -12.47
C TRP A 302 0.88 -11.05 -12.11
N HIS A 303 1.85 -11.90 -12.41
CA HIS A 303 1.75 -13.33 -12.18
C HIS A 303 2.86 -13.81 -11.27
N TYR A 304 2.50 -14.56 -10.25
CA TYR A 304 3.45 -15.29 -9.42
C TYR A 304 4.25 -16.27 -10.27
N VAL A 305 5.58 -16.18 -10.19
CA VAL A 305 6.51 -17.02 -10.95
C VAL A 305 6.95 -18.22 -10.10
N GLY A 306 7.22 -18.00 -8.82
CA GLY A 306 7.72 -19.01 -7.90
C GLY A 306 8.50 -18.38 -6.74
N ASP A 307 9.04 -19.26 -5.91
CA ASP A 307 9.90 -18.88 -4.80
C ASP A 307 11.19 -18.24 -5.31
N LEU A 308 11.72 -17.29 -4.54
CA LEU A 308 12.99 -16.62 -4.86
C LEU A 308 14.16 -17.63 -4.90
N PHE A 309 14.17 -18.60 -4.01
CA PHE A 309 15.19 -19.62 -3.93
C PHE A 309 14.70 -20.92 -4.56
N ALA A 310 15.44 -21.44 -5.54
CA ALA A 310 15.11 -22.71 -6.21
C ALA A 310 15.26 -23.94 -5.29
N HIS A 311 15.91 -23.80 -4.16
CA HIS A 311 16.14 -24.84 -3.15
C HIS A 311 16.51 -24.20 -1.82
N GLY A 312 16.44 -24.97 -0.74
CA GLY A 312 16.84 -24.48 0.58
C GLY A 312 18.30 -23.99 0.59
N VAL A 313 18.54 -22.95 1.35
CA VAL A 313 19.87 -22.37 1.58
C VAL A 313 20.39 -22.87 2.92
N ASP A 314 21.59 -23.47 2.93
CA ASP A 314 22.18 -24.01 4.14
C ASP A 314 22.33 -22.94 5.23
N GLY A 315 21.75 -23.19 6.39
CA GLY A 315 21.78 -22.27 7.54
C GLY A 315 20.71 -21.19 7.53
N VAL A 316 19.81 -21.20 6.55
CA VAL A 316 18.64 -20.30 6.47
C VAL A 316 17.39 -21.13 6.71
N ALA A 317 16.53 -20.67 7.64
CA ALA A 317 15.25 -21.32 7.87
C ALA A 317 14.33 -21.14 6.65
N PRO A 318 13.43 -22.09 6.35
CA PRO A 318 12.51 -21.96 5.20
C PRO A 318 11.57 -20.75 5.27
N ASP A 319 11.31 -20.29 6.49
CA ASP A 319 10.47 -19.14 6.84
C ASP A 319 11.28 -17.91 7.30
N GLU A 320 12.59 -17.87 6.97
CA GLU A 320 13.43 -16.71 7.27
C GLU A 320 12.91 -15.47 6.55
N ASP A 321 12.89 -14.35 7.26
CA ASP A 321 12.51 -13.07 6.72
C ASP A 321 13.62 -12.52 5.81
N VAL A 322 13.31 -12.34 4.53
CA VAL A 322 14.21 -11.79 3.50
C VAL A 322 13.66 -10.44 3.03
N SER A 323 13.44 -9.53 3.97
CA SER A 323 12.99 -8.17 3.67
C SER A 323 14.07 -7.36 2.95
N CYS A 324 13.63 -6.37 2.13
CA CYS A 324 14.50 -5.42 1.42
C CYS A 324 15.55 -6.12 0.53
N ALA A 325 15.18 -7.19 -0.16
CA ALA A 325 16.08 -7.90 -1.08
C ALA A 325 16.41 -7.02 -2.31
N ASP A 326 17.69 -6.94 -2.67
CA ASP A 326 18.18 -6.23 -3.86
C ASP A 326 18.75 -7.21 -4.90
N LEU A 327 18.53 -6.91 -6.18
CA LEU A 327 19.11 -7.66 -7.30
C LEU A 327 20.12 -6.80 -8.06
N PHE A 328 21.36 -7.29 -8.16
CA PHE A 328 22.41 -6.69 -8.98
C PHE A 328 22.79 -7.61 -10.12
N THR A 329 23.04 -7.06 -11.31
CA THR A 329 23.49 -7.78 -12.52
C THR A 329 24.85 -7.28 -12.97
#